data_6e8acfc607aa6a96c03374bb32607ceb
#
_entry.id   6e8acfc607aa6a96c03374bb32607ceb
#
_cell.length_a   1.000
_cell.length_b   1.000
_cell.length_c   1.000
_cell.angle_alpha   90.00
_cell.angle_beta   90.00
_cell.angle_gamma   90.00
#
_symmetry.space_group_name_H-M   'P 1'
#
loop_
_entity.id
_entity.type
_entity.pdbx_description
1 polymer ?
#
loop_
_entity_poly.entity_id
_entity_poly.type
_entity_poly.pdbx_seq_one_letter_code
_entity_poly.pdbx_strand_id
1 'polypeptide(L)'
;MTPLALTHFTATSAIGHGLAETLASLRAERGALTPCAFETAVLETFVGVVANLESVHLPASLARYDSRNHRLTLLALEADGCAAAVRRAAARYGRERIGVLLGTSTSGMLETELAYRRRTADGALPPTFDYGATHNNYALADFVRQVLALEGPATVISTACSSSAKVFGAAARMIEAGLIDAALVGGVDSLCLTTLYGFHALQLTSPRPCRPFDAARDGISIGEAAAFALLEPEGPDTAPDTVRLTGVGESSDAYHMSSPHPDGLGAQAAMRQALAAAGLKPHQIEYINLHGTGTPSNDSAEARAVNAVFTRPVPSSSTKGATGHTLGAAGALEAVICALALRTGLLPAGLNTRVPDPACALDYLTANRHAPLQRVLSNSFGFGGSNCSLVFERTRGDAA
;
A
#
# COMPACT_ATOMS: atom_id res chain seq x y z
N MET A 1 -20.22 3.91 -7.16
CA MET A 1 -19.85 2.54 -7.59
C MET A 1 -20.64 1.54 -6.75
N THR A 2 -20.82 0.32 -7.22
CA THR A 2 -21.37 -0.78 -6.39
C THR A 2 -20.36 -1.12 -5.29
N PRO A 3 -20.75 -1.14 -4.01
CA PRO A 3 -19.85 -1.52 -2.92
C PRO A 3 -19.31 -2.95 -3.10
N LEU A 4 -18.05 -3.15 -2.75
CA LEU A 4 -17.42 -4.47 -2.74
C LEU A 4 -16.94 -4.80 -1.34
N ALA A 5 -17.24 -6.00 -0.88
CA ALA A 5 -16.81 -6.50 0.41
C ALA A 5 -15.31 -6.85 0.40
N LEU A 6 -14.57 -6.37 1.40
CA LEU A 6 -13.25 -6.91 1.74
C LEU A 6 -13.48 -8.13 2.62
N THR A 7 -13.72 -9.28 2.00
CA THR A 7 -14.05 -10.52 2.72
C THR A 7 -12.84 -11.10 3.45
N HIS A 8 -11.66 -10.79 2.95
CA HIS A 8 -10.39 -11.12 3.61
C HIS A 8 -9.33 -10.07 3.31
N PHE A 9 -8.41 -9.87 4.24
CA PHE A 9 -7.23 -9.02 4.01
C PHE A 9 -6.08 -9.41 4.94
N THR A 10 -4.86 -9.06 4.56
CA THR A 10 -3.62 -9.29 5.30
C THR A 10 -2.57 -8.25 4.96
N ALA A 11 -1.61 -8.04 5.84
CA ALA A 11 -0.44 -7.21 5.59
C ALA A 11 0.79 -7.73 6.33
N THR A 12 1.92 -7.65 5.67
CA THR A 12 3.26 -7.89 6.25
C THR A 12 4.14 -6.71 5.91
N SER A 13 4.74 -6.11 6.91
CA SER A 13 5.64 -4.96 6.78
C SER A 13 6.66 -4.95 7.92
N ALA A 14 7.49 -3.92 7.99
CA ALA A 14 8.45 -3.78 9.10
C ALA A 14 7.81 -3.81 10.50
N ILE A 15 6.53 -3.40 10.64
CA ILE A 15 5.84 -3.35 11.94
C ILE A 15 5.12 -4.64 12.32
N GLY A 16 5.15 -5.68 11.47
CA GLY A 16 4.59 -6.98 11.82
C GLY A 16 4.28 -7.87 10.63
N HIS A 17 4.21 -9.17 10.93
CA HIS A 17 3.78 -10.21 10.04
C HIS A 17 2.32 -10.57 10.33
N GLY A 18 1.43 -10.24 9.39
CA GLY A 18 0.00 -10.41 9.54
C GLY A 18 -0.69 -9.31 10.37
N LEU A 19 -2.01 -9.42 10.48
CA LEU A 19 -2.87 -8.40 11.08
C LEU A 19 -2.65 -8.23 12.58
N ALA A 20 -2.40 -9.33 13.29
CA ALA A 20 -2.28 -9.29 14.75
C ALA A 20 -1.06 -8.49 15.20
N GLU A 21 0.11 -8.73 14.60
CA GLU A 21 1.34 -8.01 14.93
C GLU A 21 1.29 -6.55 14.43
N THR A 22 0.75 -6.33 13.23
CA THR A 22 0.53 -4.98 12.68
C THR A 22 -0.35 -4.16 13.64
N LEU A 23 -1.48 -4.71 14.08
CA LEU A 23 -2.38 -4.02 15.01
C LEU A 23 -1.72 -3.80 16.38
N ALA A 24 -0.97 -4.78 16.89
CA ALA A 24 -0.24 -4.65 18.16
C ALA A 24 0.80 -3.53 18.10
N SER A 25 1.53 -3.41 16.99
CA SER A 25 2.52 -2.34 16.79
C SER A 25 1.85 -0.96 16.68
N LEU A 26 0.74 -0.84 15.93
CA LEU A 26 -0.03 0.40 15.84
C LEU A 26 -0.59 0.82 17.20
N ARG A 27 -1.17 -0.11 17.98
CA ARG A 27 -1.68 0.16 19.33
C ARG A 27 -0.60 0.62 20.31
N ALA A 28 0.59 0.05 20.18
CA ALA A 28 1.74 0.38 21.02
C ALA A 28 2.51 1.62 20.56
N GLU A 29 2.06 2.28 19.48
CA GLU A 29 2.77 3.40 18.84
C GLU A 29 4.24 3.05 18.54
N ARG A 30 4.48 1.81 18.10
CA ARG A 30 5.82 1.27 17.83
C ARG A 30 6.14 1.30 16.35
N GLY A 31 7.11 2.14 15.97
CA GLY A 31 7.72 2.13 14.64
C GLY A 31 8.81 1.08 14.53
N ALA A 32 9.18 0.74 13.28
CA ALA A 32 10.20 -0.27 13.00
C ALA A 32 11.29 0.25 12.03
N LEU A 33 11.47 1.57 11.96
CA LEU A 33 12.53 2.17 11.15
C LEU A 33 13.88 2.01 11.84
N THR A 34 14.85 1.47 11.12
CA THR A 34 16.22 1.27 11.59
C THR A 34 17.21 1.97 10.66
N PRO A 35 18.43 2.35 11.14
CA PRO A 35 19.47 2.83 10.26
C PRO A 35 19.70 1.89 9.08
N CYS A 36 19.91 2.43 7.88
CA CYS A 36 20.09 1.63 6.67
C CYS A 36 21.37 0.79 6.75
N ALA A 37 21.18 -0.53 6.82
CA ALA A 37 22.23 -1.54 6.73
C ALA A 37 21.86 -2.59 5.68
N PHE A 38 21.19 -2.18 4.60
CA PHE A 38 20.68 -3.07 3.57
C PHE A 38 21.73 -3.32 2.49
N GLU A 39 22.06 -4.60 2.28
CA GLU A 39 23.03 -5.02 1.26
C GLU A 39 24.37 -4.25 1.38
N THR A 40 24.79 -3.61 0.30
CA THR A 40 26.00 -2.77 0.23
C THR A 40 25.69 -1.28 0.28
N ALA A 41 24.50 -0.90 0.70
CA ALA A 41 24.13 0.51 0.78
C ALA A 41 24.95 1.22 1.87
N VAL A 42 25.59 2.33 1.47
CA VAL A 42 26.30 3.24 2.37
C VAL A 42 25.58 4.59 2.31
N LEU A 43 24.45 4.66 3.04
CA LEU A 43 23.55 5.82 3.02
C LEU A 43 23.16 6.20 4.45
N GLU A 44 23.25 7.48 4.76
CA GLU A 44 22.72 8.01 6.02
C GLU A 44 21.20 8.19 5.89
N THR A 45 20.46 7.12 6.14
CA THR A 45 19.00 7.10 6.11
C THR A 45 18.46 5.96 6.97
N PHE A 46 17.14 5.92 7.13
CA PHE A 46 16.44 4.85 7.83
C PHE A 46 15.57 4.04 6.87
N VAL A 47 15.40 2.76 7.17
CA VAL A 47 14.61 1.82 6.36
C VAL A 47 13.69 0.99 7.23
N GLY A 48 12.55 0.59 6.67
CA GLY A 48 11.63 -0.38 7.26
C GLY A 48 11.84 -1.76 6.63
N VAL A 49 12.51 -2.66 7.34
CA VAL A 49 12.86 -4.01 6.86
C VAL A 49 11.90 -5.04 7.43
N VAL A 50 11.39 -5.94 6.59
CA VAL A 50 10.62 -7.10 7.06
C VAL A 50 11.57 -8.14 7.67
N ALA A 51 11.33 -8.48 8.91
CA ALA A 51 12.20 -9.42 9.64
C ALA A 51 12.16 -10.83 9.03
N ASN A 52 13.30 -11.52 9.10
CA ASN A 52 13.44 -12.94 8.72
C ASN A 52 13.08 -13.28 7.26
N LEU A 53 12.98 -12.31 6.37
CA LEU A 53 12.60 -12.54 4.98
C LEU A 53 13.60 -13.44 4.23
N GLU A 54 14.87 -13.40 4.60
CA GLU A 54 15.92 -14.25 4.00
C GLU A 54 15.75 -15.74 4.33
N SER A 55 15.02 -16.08 5.38
CA SER A 55 14.72 -17.48 5.74
C SER A 55 13.50 -18.06 5.00
N VAL A 56 12.79 -17.24 4.25
CA VAL A 56 11.64 -17.67 3.44
C VAL A 56 12.15 -18.35 2.17
N HIS A 57 11.74 -19.58 1.95
CA HIS A 57 12.10 -20.37 0.77
C HIS A 57 10.88 -20.65 -0.09
N LEU A 58 11.02 -20.44 -1.40
CA LEU A 58 9.97 -20.80 -2.35
C LEU A 58 9.93 -22.33 -2.56
N PRO A 59 8.76 -22.91 -2.83
CA PRO A 59 8.64 -24.29 -3.29
C PRO A 59 9.53 -24.56 -4.51
N ALA A 60 10.10 -25.76 -4.63
CA ALA A 60 11.00 -26.12 -5.73
C ALA A 60 10.37 -25.91 -7.12
N SER A 61 9.06 -26.10 -7.26
CA SER A 61 8.31 -25.83 -8.49
C SER A 61 8.25 -24.35 -8.89
N LEU A 62 8.54 -23.46 -7.97
CA LEU A 62 8.52 -21.99 -8.15
C LEU A 62 9.92 -21.37 -8.02
N ALA A 63 10.97 -22.17 -7.98
CA ALA A 63 12.36 -21.71 -7.76
C ALA A 63 12.81 -20.63 -8.77
N ARG A 64 12.29 -20.64 -10.00
CA ARG A 64 12.59 -19.61 -11.01
C ARG A 64 12.17 -18.19 -10.61
N TYR A 65 11.18 -18.09 -9.72
CA TYR A 65 10.68 -16.80 -9.21
C TYR A 65 11.46 -16.30 -7.98
N ASP A 66 12.49 -17.03 -7.51
CA ASP A 66 13.14 -16.70 -6.26
C ASP A 66 13.74 -15.28 -6.28
N SER A 67 13.11 -14.42 -5.54
CA SER A 67 13.47 -13.02 -5.35
C SER A 67 12.99 -12.55 -3.98
N ARG A 68 13.64 -11.51 -3.44
CA ARG A 68 13.19 -10.89 -2.19
C ARG A 68 11.71 -10.49 -2.25
N ASN A 69 11.27 -9.94 -3.38
CA ASN A 69 9.88 -9.52 -3.59
C ASN A 69 8.90 -10.71 -3.52
N HIS A 70 9.23 -11.84 -4.17
CA HIS A 70 8.36 -13.02 -4.17
C HIS A 70 8.40 -13.79 -2.85
N ARG A 71 9.53 -13.78 -2.12
CA ARG A 71 9.58 -14.30 -0.75
C ARG A 71 8.66 -13.51 0.17
N LEU A 72 8.68 -12.17 0.07
CA LEU A 72 7.77 -11.28 0.81
C LEU A 72 6.30 -11.52 0.42
N THR A 73 6.05 -11.75 -0.87
CA THR A 73 4.72 -12.11 -1.38
C THR A 73 4.21 -13.42 -0.75
N LEU A 74 5.03 -14.47 -0.77
CA LEU A 74 4.66 -15.77 -0.20
C LEU A 74 4.38 -15.65 1.30
N LEU A 75 5.29 -15.00 2.03
CA LEU A 75 5.15 -14.75 3.47
C LEU A 75 3.81 -14.09 3.81
N ALA A 76 3.42 -13.06 3.07
CA ALA A 76 2.15 -12.35 3.30
C ALA A 76 0.91 -13.16 2.87
N LEU A 77 0.99 -13.96 1.80
CA LEU A 77 -0.11 -14.83 1.38
C LEU A 77 -0.40 -15.95 2.39
N GLU A 78 0.62 -16.40 3.12
CA GLU A 78 0.47 -17.41 4.16
C GLU A 78 -0.07 -16.83 5.48
N ALA A 79 0.06 -15.52 5.68
CA ALA A 79 -0.45 -14.84 6.86
C ALA A 79 -1.99 -14.78 6.89
N ASP A 80 -2.55 -14.78 8.09
CA ASP A 80 -3.99 -14.58 8.37
C ASP A 80 -4.94 -15.52 7.60
N GLY A 81 -4.42 -16.58 6.97
CA GLY A 81 -5.22 -17.49 6.16
C GLY A 81 -5.61 -16.94 4.78
N CYS A 82 -4.89 -15.95 4.25
CA CYS A 82 -5.19 -15.27 2.99
C CYS A 82 -5.26 -16.25 1.81
N ALA A 83 -4.24 -17.08 1.61
CA ALA A 83 -4.25 -18.09 0.55
C ALA A 83 -5.44 -19.05 0.65
N ALA A 84 -5.84 -19.45 1.86
CA ALA A 84 -7.00 -20.30 2.07
C ALA A 84 -8.32 -19.58 1.71
N ALA A 85 -8.44 -18.29 2.05
CA ALA A 85 -9.61 -17.48 1.69
C ALA A 85 -9.77 -17.38 0.16
N VAL A 86 -8.69 -17.10 -0.56
CA VAL A 86 -8.71 -17.03 -2.03
C VAL A 86 -9.06 -18.39 -2.66
N ARG A 87 -8.53 -19.49 -2.13
CA ARG A 87 -8.88 -20.85 -2.60
C ARG A 87 -10.37 -21.16 -2.38
N ARG A 88 -10.96 -20.72 -1.26
CA ARG A 88 -12.41 -20.85 -1.05
C ARG A 88 -13.21 -20.03 -2.07
N ALA A 89 -12.80 -18.80 -2.37
CA ALA A 89 -13.43 -18.01 -3.41
C ALA A 89 -13.29 -18.69 -4.79
N ALA A 90 -12.13 -19.25 -5.12
CA ALA A 90 -11.92 -19.99 -6.36
C ALA A 90 -12.80 -21.27 -6.45
N ALA A 91 -13.04 -21.95 -5.32
CA ALA A 91 -13.97 -23.07 -5.29
C ALA A 91 -15.44 -22.65 -5.48
N ARG A 92 -15.79 -21.43 -5.08
CA ARG A 92 -17.15 -20.86 -5.22
C ARG A 92 -17.42 -20.32 -6.62
N TYR A 93 -16.49 -19.57 -7.19
CA TYR A 93 -16.71 -18.82 -8.43
C TYR A 93 -16.08 -19.49 -9.68
N GLY A 94 -15.09 -20.37 -9.48
CA GLY A 94 -14.22 -20.89 -10.53
C GLY A 94 -12.84 -20.21 -10.49
N ARG A 95 -11.80 -20.99 -10.80
CA ARG A 95 -10.41 -20.51 -10.78
C ARG A 95 -10.14 -19.44 -11.82
N GLU A 96 -10.84 -19.52 -12.95
CA GLU A 96 -10.81 -18.58 -14.07
C GLU A 96 -11.57 -17.28 -13.81
N ARG A 97 -12.42 -17.26 -12.75
CA ARG A 97 -13.24 -16.11 -12.39
C ARG A 97 -12.65 -15.25 -11.29
N ILE A 98 -11.48 -15.63 -10.75
CA ILE A 98 -10.75 -14.83 -9.76
C ILE A 98 -9.66 -14.03 -10.46
N GLY A 99 -9.79 -12.69 -10.43
CA GLY A 99 -8.74 -11.78 -10.93
C GLY A 99 -7.59 -11.63 -9.94
N VAL A 100 -6.37 -11.45 -10.44
CA VAL A 100 -5.18 -11.08 -9.66
C VAL A 100 -4.70 -9.72 -10.14
N LEU A 101 -4.94 -8.67 -9.35
CA LEU A 101 -4.56 -7.30 -9.69
C LEU A 101 -3.62 -6.74 -8.63
N LEU A 102 -2.36 -6.56 -8.98
CA LEU A 102 -1.32 -6.19 -8.01
C LEU A 102 -0.58 -4.91 -8.40
N GLY A 103 -0.15 -4.18 -7.40
CA GLY A 103 0.69 -2.99 -7.56
C GLY A 103 2.14 -3.27 -7.15
N THR A 104 3.10 -2.83 -7.94
CA THR A 104 4.52 -2.87 -7.58
C THR A 104 5.28 -1.77 -8.32
N SER A 105 6.35 -1.29 -7.71
CA SER A 105 7.32 -0.37 -8.34
C SER A 105 8.69 -1.02 -8.48
N THR A 106 8.99 -2.04 -7.68
CA THR A 106 10.31 -2.67 -7.63
C THR A 106 10.32 -4.06 -8.23
N SER A 107 9.24 -4.85 -8.08
CA SER A 107 9.27 -6.28 -8.40
C SER A 107 10.56 -6.93 -7.87
N GLY A 108 11.18 -7.86 -8.59
CA GLY A 108 12.48 -8.46 -8.23
C GLY A 108 13.70 -7.65 -8.74
N MET A 109 13.70 -6.34 -8.59
CA MET A 109 14.80 -5.47 -9.05
C MET A 109 16.15 -5.79 -8.38
N LEU A 110 16.12 -6.19 -7.12
CA LEU A 110 17.33 -6.58 -6.39
C LEU A 110 18.09 -7.73 -7.09
N GLU A 111 17.37 -8.71 -7.63
CA GLU A 111 17.99 -9.85 -8.32
C GLU A 111 18.73 -9.41 -9.58
N THR A 112 18.20 -8.41 -10.29
CA THR A 112 18.89 -7.78 -11.42
C THR A 112 20.16 -7.07 -10.97
N GLU A 113 20.11 -6.28 -9.89
CA GLU A 113 21.26 -5.60 -9.31
C GLU A 113 22.36 -6.59 -8.93
N LEU A 114 22.00 -7.69 -8.28
CA LEU A 114 22.90 -8.77 -7.90
C LEU A 114 23.44 -9.52 -9.11
N ALA A 115 22.61 -9.74 -10.15
CA ALA A 115 23.04 -10.38 -11.40
C ALA A 115 24.09 -9.51 -12.14
N TYR A 116 23.86 -8.20 -12.21
CA TYR A 116 24.83 -7.27 -12.81
C TYR A 116 26.19 -7.23 -12.07
N ARG A 117 26.20 -7.39 -10.75
CA ARG A 117 27.45 -7.52 -9.98
C ARG A 117 28.24 -8.79 -10.29
N ARG A 118 27.54 -9.87 -10.69
CA ARG A 118 28.11 -11.19 -10.99
C ARG A 118 28.29 -11.43 -12.49
N ARG A 119 28.14 -10.41 -13.32
CA ARG A 119 28.37 -10.54 -14.77
C ARG A 119 29.83 -10.94 -15.06
N THR A 120 30.00 -11.71 -16.10
CA THR A 120 31.31 -12.16 -16.58
C THR A 120 32.10 -11.00 -17.22
N ALA A 121 33.39 -11.23 -17.51
CA ALA A 121 34.24 -10.20 -18.11
C ALA A 121 33.76 -9.74 -19.50
N ASP A 122 33.10 -10.61 -20.25
CA ASP A 122 32.45 -10.31 -21.54
C ASP A 122 31.05 -9.68 -21.39
N GLY A 123 30.61 -9.44 -20.17
CA GLY A 123 29.35 -8.75 -19.86
C GLY A 123 28.11 -9.64 -19.75
N ALA A 124 28.26 -10.97 -19.91
CA ALA A 124 27.12 -11.88 -19.79
C ALA A 124 26.60 -11.95 -18.33
N LEU A 125 25.29 -12.00 -18.17
CA LEU A 125 24.64 -12.20 -16.89
C LEU A 125 24.67 -13.70 -16.48
N PRO A 126 24.59 -13.99 -15.16
CA PRO A 126 24.55 -15.39 -14.70
C PRO A 126 23.43 -16.17 -15.37
N PRO A 127 23.67 -17.43 -15.79
CA PRO A 127 22.63 -18.27 -16.43
C PRO A 127 21.43 -18.55 -15.53
N THR A 128 21.59 -18.39 -14.22
CA THR A 128 20.52 -18.56 -13.23
C THR A 128 19.60 -17.35 -13.10
N PHE A 129 19.95 -16.21 -13.73
CA PHE A 129 19.12 -15.01 -13.68
C PHE A 129 18.00 -15.10 -14.72
N ASP A 130 16.77 -15.07 -14.26
CA ASP A 130 15.55 -15.05 -15.09
C ASP A 130 14.84 -13.70 -14.91
N TYR A 131 15.09 -12.76 -15.85
CA TYR A 131 14.43 -11.45 -15.86
C TYR A 131 12.90 -11.58 -15.91
N GLY A 132 12.40 -12.52 -16.71
CA GLY A 132 10.96 -12.70 -16.93
C GLY A 132 10.23 -13.18 -15.69
N ALA A 133 10.90 -13.95 -14.83
CA ALA A 133 10.34 -14.50 -13.60
C ALA A 133 10.65 -13.66 -12.35
N THR A 134 11.59 -12.72 -12.41
CA THR A 134 12.00 -11.93 -11.22
C THR A 134 11.71 -10.44 -11.39
N HIS A 135 12.42 -9.75 -12.31
CA HIS A 135 12.37 -8.29 -12.41
C HIS A 135 11.15 -7.77 -13.19
N ASN A 136 10.69 -8.51 -14.19
CA ASN A 136 9.50 -8.08 -14.94
C ASN A 136 8.34 -7.86 -13.96
N ASN A 137 7.72 -6.68 -14.00
CA ASN A 137 6.64 -6.35 -13.07
C ASN A 137 5.50 -7.38 -13.09
N TYR A 138 5.19 -7.93 -14.27
CA TYR A 138 4.16 -8.96 -14.40
C TYR A 138 4.52 -10.27 -13.67
N ALA A 139 5.80 -10.52 -13.40
CA ALA A 139 6.24 -11.71 -12.67
C ALA A 139 5.56 -11.83 -11.29
N LEU A 140 5.28 -10.70 -10.62
CA LEU A 140 4.55 -10.69 -9.36
C LEU A 140 3.15 -11.30 -9.49
N ALA A 141 2.38 -10.88 -10.48
CA ALA A 141 1.02 -11.40 -10.67
C ALA A 141 1.03 -12.84 -11.15
N ASP A 142 1.97 -13.21 -12.01
CA ASP A 142 2.14 -14.59 -12.47
C ASP A 142 2.54 -15.52 -11.30
N PHE A 143 3.49 -15.10 -10.47
CA PHE A 143 3.87 -15.83 -9.25
C PHE A 143 2.67 -16.10 -8.34
N VAL A 144 1.87 -15.07 -8.04
CA VAL A 144 0.67 -15.21 -7.20
C VAL A 144 -0.34 -16.17 -7.81
N ARG A 145 -0.56 -16.11 -9.14
CA ARG A 145 -1.40 -17.07 -9.84
C ARG A 145 -0.91 -18.51 -9.67
N GLN A 146 0.40 -18.74 -9.80
CA GLN A 146 0.99 -20.06 -9.63
C GLN A 146 0.83 -20.56 -8.18
N VAL A 147 1.14 -19.74 -7.17
CA VAL A 147 1.00 -20.08 -5.74
C VAL A 147 -0.43 -20.46 -5.38
N LEU A 148 -1.41 -19.75 -5.92
CA LEU A 148 -2.83 -19.92 -5.61
C LEU A 148 -3.54 -20.85 -6.60
N ALA A 149 -2.86 -21.31 -7.65
CA ALA A 149 -3.40 -22.12 -8.73
C ALA A 149 -4.64 -21.46 -9.39
N LEU A 150 -4.57 -20.15 -9.65
CA LEU A 150 -5.62 -19.38 -10.33
C LEU A 150 -5.39 -19.35 -11.85
N GLU A 151 -6.47 -19.18 -12.60
CA GLU A 151 -6.46 -19.16 -14.07
C GLU A 151 -7.09 -17.87 -14.64
N GLY A 152 -7.67 -17.03 -13.76
CA GLY A 152 -8.30 -15.79 -14.14
C GLY A 152 -7.33 -14.72 -14.64
N PRO A 153 -7.87 -13.59 -15.10
CA PRO A 153 -7.06 -12.45 -15.55
C PRO A 153 -6.08 -11.99 -14.48
N ALA A 154 -4.85 -11.73 -14.87
CA ALA A 154 -3.83 -11.18 -13.99
C ALA A 154 -3.21 -9.93 -14.61
N THR A 155 -2.99 -8.90 -13.80
CA THR A 155 -2.38 -7.66 -14.23
C THR A 155 -1.58 -7.01 -13.11
N VAL A 156 -0.62 -6.20 -13.51
CA VAL A 156 0.16 -5.36 -12.59
C VAL A 156 0.00 -3.90 -12.97
N ILE A 157 -0.27 -3.06 -11.98
CA ILE A 157 -0.26 -1.61 -12.12
C ILE A 157 1.02 -1.08 -11.48
N SER A 158 1.79 -0.30 -12.25
CA SER A 158 3.01 0.36 -11.79
C SER A 158 2.89 1.86 -12.07
N THR A 159 2.37 2.59 -11.09
CA THR A 159 2.15 4.05 -11.11
C THR A 159 2.78 4.69 -9.89
N ALA A 160 4.04 4.32 -9.62
CA ALA A 160 4.79 4.73 -8.44
C ALA A 160 4.00 4.44 -7.14
N CYS A 161 3.94 5.41 -6.21
CA CYS A 161 3.37 5.21 -4.88
C CYS A 161 1.85 4.96 -4.86
N SER A 162 1.13 5.20 -5.96
CA SER A 162 -0.31 4.92 -6.07
C SER A 162 -0.64 3.54 -6.67
N SER A 163 0.36 2.74 -7.02
CA SER A 163 0.20 1.47 -7.74
C SER A 163 -0.85 0.56 -7.12
N SER A 164 -0.67 0.18 -5.86
CA SER A 164 -1.56 -0.76 -5.17
C SER A 164 -2.89 -0.16 -4.69
N ALA A 165 -3.02 1.15 -4.66
CA ALA A 165 -4.34 1.78 -4.46
C ALA A 165 -5.19 1.67 -5.73
N LYS A 166 -4.60 1.85 -6.92
CA LYS A 166 -5.31 1.82 -8.21
C LYS A 166 -5.82 0.43 -8.57
N VAL A 167 -5.22 -0.64 -8.07
CA VAL A 167 -5.72 -2.00 -8.33
C VAL A 167 -7.11 -2.24 -7.76
N PHE A 168 -7.50 -1.54 -6.68
CA PHE A 168 -8.85 -1.60 -6.13
C PHE A 168 -9.90 -1.08 -7.13
N GLY A 169 -9.63 0.05 -7.78
CA GLY A 169 -10.48 0.60 -8.82
C GLY A 169 -10.52 -0.26 -10.08
N ALA A 170 -9.36 -0.80 -10.50
CA ALA A 170 -9.30 -1.69 -11.64
C ALA A 170 -10.12 -2.97 -11.39
N ALA A 171 -10.00 -3.57 -10.20
CA ALA A 171 -10.78 -4.74 -9.82
C ALA A 171 -12.28 -4.45 -9.78
N ALA A 172 -12.68 -3.32 -9.20
CA ALA A 172 -14.08 -2.91 -9.15
C ALA A 172 -14.69 -2.81 -10.56
N ARG A 173 -13.97 -2.18 -11.50
CA ARG A 173 -14.41 -2.08 -12.90
C ARG A 173 -14.51 -3.45 -13.59
N MET A 174 -13.58 -4.37 -13.32
CA MET A 174 -13.61 -5.72 -13.92
C MET A 174 -14.76 -6.57 -13.35
N ILE A 175 -15.04 -6.45 -12.05
CA ILE A 175 -16.19 -7.12 -11.41
C ILE A 175 -17.50 -6.55 -11.96
N GLU A 176 -17.62 -5.23 -12.01
CA GLU A 176 -18.82 -4.55 -12.54
C GLU A 176 -19.08 -4.89 -14.03
N ALA A 177 -18.02 -5.05 -14.80
CA ALA A 177 -18.11 -5.48 -16.21
C ALA A 177 -18.37 -6.99 -16.38
N GLY A 178 -18.45 -7.79 -15.31
CA GLY A 178 -18.66 -9.23 -15.37
C GLY A 178 -17.47 -10.04 -15.93
N LEU A 179 -16.28 -9.43 -16.00
CA LEU A 179 -15.07 -10.11 -16.48
C LEU A 179 -14.53 -11.10 -15.44
N ILE A 180 -14.70 -10.79 -14.17
CA ILE A 180 -14.35 -11.60 -13.01
C ILE A 180 -15.45 -11.52 -11.97
N ASP A 181 -15.53 -12.49 -11.05
CA ASP A 181 -16.51 -12.49 -9.97
C ASP A 181 -15.93 -12.11 -8.62
N ALA A 182 -14.62 -12.24 -8.45
CA ALA A 182 -13.87 -11.75 -7.31
C ALA A 182 -12.45 -11.39 -7.71
N ALA A 183 -11.76 -10.61 -6.87
CA ALA A 183 -10.39 -10.19 -7.14
C ALA A 183 -9.51 -10.26 -5.90
N LEU A 184 -8.35 -10.89 -6.02
CA LEU A 184 -7.23 -10.64 -5.13
C LEU A 184 -6.54 -9.36 -5.58
N VAL A 185 -6.66 -8.32 -4.78
CA VAL A 185 -5.99 -7.04 -5.00
C VAL A 185 -4.91 -6.83 -3.94
N GLY A 186 -3.90 -6.06 -4.25
CA GLY A 186 -2.85 -5.77 -3.29
C GLY A 186 -1.62 -5.15 -3.90
N GLY A 187 -0.52 -5.20 -3.18
CA GLY A 187 0.77 -4.75 -3.70
C GLY A 187 1.93 -5.24 -2.89
N VAL A 188 3.05 -5.35 -3.55
CA VAL A 188 4.31 -5.79 -2.96
C VAL A 188 5.46 -4.96 -3.50
N ASP A 189 6.21 -4.36 -2.61
CA ASP A 189 7.53 -3.79 -2.92
C ASP A 189 8.52 -4.20 -1.85
N SER A 190 9.69 -4.62 -2.29
CA SER A 190 10.82 -4.99 -1.44
C SER A 190 11.95 -3.98 -1.59
N LEU A 191 12.82 -3.91 -0.58
CA LEU A 191 14.00 -3.06 -0.65
C LEU A 191 14.92 -3.48 -1.81
N CYS A 192 15.47 -2.50 -2.49
CA CYS A 192 16.50 -2.65 -3.51
C CYS A 192 17.40 -1.40 -3.54
N LEU A 193 18.60 -1.53 -4.07
CA LEU A 193 19.59 -0.46 -4.08
C LEU A 193 19.20 0.67 -5.01
N THR A 194 18.56 0.35 -6.15
CA THR A 194 18.11 1.35 -7.13
C THR A 194 17.17 2.36 -6.50
N THR A 195 16.20 1.91 -5.67
CA THR A 195 15.29 2.84 -5.00
C THR A 195 15.99 3.61 -3.89
N LEU A 196 16.86 2.97 -3.09
CA LEU A 196 17.61 3.62 -2.03
C LEU A 196 18.51 4.74 -2.58
N TYR A 197 19.35 4.42 -3.54
CA TYR A 197 20.24 5.41 -4.15
C TYR A 197 19.49 6.41 -5.04
N GLY A 198 18.44 5.99 -5.74
CA GLY A 198 17.64 6.88 -6.58
C GLY A 198 16.96 7.98 -5.78
N PHE A 199 16.27 7.63 -4.68
CA PHE A 199 15.65 8.64 -3.81
C PHE A 199 16.71 9.49 -3.06
N HIS A 200 17.84 8.89 -2.70
CA HIS A 200 18.94 9.63 -2.11
C HIS A 200 19.55 10.65 -3.08
N ALA A 201 19.76 10.28 -4.35
CA ALA A 201 20.24 11.17 -5.39
C ALA A 201 19.29 12.34 -5.68
N LEU A 202 18.00 12.14 -5.48
CA LEU A 202 16.96 13.18 -5.56
C LEU A 202 16.89 14.05 -4.28
N GLN A 203 17.72 13.77 -3.27
CA GLN A 203 17.72 14.45 -1.97
C GLN A 203 16.38 14.35 -1.25
N LEU A 204 15.70 13.19 -1.37
CA LEU A 204 14.39 12.94 -0.79
C LEU A 204 14.42 11.99 0.42
N THR A 205 15.58 11.40 0.75
CA THR A 205 15.72 10.54 1.94
C THR A 205 16.04 11.37 3.18
N SER A 206 15.41 11.04 4.30
CA SER A 206 15.73 11.64 5.59
C SER A 206 16.92 10.94 6.27
N PRO A 207 17.86 11.68 6.88
CA PRO A 207 18.91 11.09 7.72
C PRO A 207 18.41 10.65 9.10
N ARG A 208 17.13 10.78 9.38
CA ARG A 208 16.43 10.38 10.59
C ARG A 208 15.18 9.57 10.22
N PRO A 209 14.53 8.85 11.15
CA PRO A 209 13.23 8.26 10.88
C PRO A 209 12.27 9.31 10.31
N CYS A 210 11.63 9.00 9.19
CA CYS A 210 10.73 9.95 8.53
C CYS A 210 9.60 10.38 9.48
N ARG A 211 9.23 11.67 9.38
CA ARG A 211 8.27 12.34 10.26
C ARG A 211 7.28 13.14 9.44
N PRO A 212 6.26 12.47 8.91
CA PRO A 212 5.25 13.10 8.07
C PRO A 212 4.58 14.27 8.80
N PHE A 213 4.37 15.39 8.10
CA PHE A 213 3.75 16.62 8.61
C PHE A 213 4.46 17.30 9.79
N ASP A 214 5.66 16.88 10.17
CA ASP A 214 6.47 17.61 11.16
C ASP A 214 6.98 18.92 10.56
N ALA A 215 7.07 19.97 11.36
CA ALA A 215 7.62 21.27 10.96
C ALA A 215 9.07 21.18 10.48
N ALA A 216 9.82 20.20 10.98
CA ALA A 216 11.21 19.94 10.62
C ALA A 216 11.36 18.69 9.73
N ARG A 217 10.33 18.26 8.99
CA ARG A 217 10.39 17.13 8.05
C ARG A 217 11.41 17.39 6.95
N ASP A 218 12.11 16.36 6.55
CA ASP A 218 13.26 16.47 5.66
C ASP A 218 13.40 15.30 4.66
N GLY A 219 12.38 14.43 4.56
CA GLY A 219 12.39 13.37 3.56
C GLY A 219 11.76 12.07 4.05
N ILE A 220 11.85 11.06 3.18
CA ILE A 220 11.29 9.72 3.40
C ILE A 220 12.29 8.80 4.11
N SER A 221 11.75 7.77 4.75
CA SER A 221 12.45 6.50 5.01
C SER A 221 11.80 5.44 4.12
N ILE A 222 12.59 4.68 3.35
CA ILE A 222 12.03 3.63 2.48
C ILE A 222 11.72 2.39 3.32
N GLY A 223 10.56 1.77 3.06
CA GLY A 223 10.16 0.51 3.66
C GLY A 223 9.79 -0.52 2.62
N GLU A 224 9.61 -1.76 3.07
CA GLU A 224 9.07 -2.85 2.25
C GLU A 224 7.80 -3.41 2.88
N ALA A 225 6.88 -3.86 2.04
CA ALA A 225 5.64 -4.49 2.47
C ALA A 225 5.02 -5.36 1.38
N ALA A 226 4.18 -6.31 1.82
CA ALA A 226 3.19 -6.98 1.02
C ALA A 226 1.83 -6.89 1.73
N ALA A 227 0.81 -6.45 1.03
CA ALA A 227 -0.54 -6.39 1.55
C ALA A 227 -1.55 -6.80 0.49
N PHE A 228 -2.55 -7.58 0.91
CA PHE A 228 -3.57 -8.13 0.02
C PHE A 228 -4.97 -7.97 0.62
N ALA A 229 -5.96 -7.86 -0.27
CA ALA A 229 -7.37 -7.95 0.08
C ALA A 229 -8.11 -8.78 -0.98
N LEU A 230 -9.09 -9.58 -0.55
CA LEU A 230 -10.03 -10.26 -1.42
C LEU A 230 -11.29 -9.41 -1.52
N LEU A 231 -11.55 -8.90 -2.72
CA LEU A 231 -12.75 -8.14 -3.07
C LEU A 231 -13.79 -9.07 -3.67
N GLU A 232 -14.99 -9.05 -3.13
CA GLU A 232 -16.14 -9.81 -3.62
C GLU A 232 -17.39 -8.93 -3.66
N PRO A 233 -18.32 -9.16 -4.59
CA PRO A 233 -19.66 -8.59 -4.50
C PRO A 233 -20.32 -8.97 -3.17
N GLU A 234 -21.15 -8.09 -2.63
CA GLU A 234 -21.95 -8.44 -1.45
C GLU A 234 -22.98 -9.51 -1.79
N GLY A 235 -23.10 -10.47 -0.90
CA GLY A 235 -24.07 -11.56 -1.01
C GLY A 235 -24.85 -11.76 0.30
N PRO A 236 -25.81 -12.70 0.32
CA PRO A 236 -26.60 -12.98 1.51
C PRO A 236 -25.78 -13.37 2.74
N ASP A 237 -24.61 -13.97 2.50
CA ASP A 237 -23.70 -14.44 3.55
C ASP A 237 -22.67 -13.39 3.97
N THR A 238 -22.70 -12.19 3.39
CA THR A 238 -21.79 -11.10 3.77
C THR A 238 -22.16 -10.59 5.16
N ALA A 239 -21.26 -10.72 6.12
CA ALA A 239 -21.53 -10.25 7.47
C ALA A 239 -21.79 -8.73 7.49
N PRO A 240 -22.79 -8.27 8.25
CA PRO A 240 -23.18 -6.85 8.27
C PRO A 240 -22.01 -5.90 8.58
N ASP A 241 -21.07 -6.34 9.41
CA ASP A 241 -19.91 -5.57 9.85
C ASP A 241 -18.68 -5.74 8.95
N THR A 242 -18.83 -6.33 7.77
CA THR A 242 -17.75 -6.44 6.79
C THR A 242 -17.31 -5.06 6.31
N VAL A 243 -16.00 -4.86 6.18
CA VAL A 243 -15.45 -3.64 5.56
C VAL A 243 -15.72 -3.67 4.06
N ARG A 244 -16.10 -2.54 3.51
CA ARG A 244 -16.47 -2.37 2.10
C ARG A 244 -15.62 -1.29 1.44
N LEU A 245 -15.22 -1.53 0.22
CA LEU A 245 -14.76 -0.48 -0.69
C LEU A 245 -15.99 0.16 -1.32
N THR A 246 -16.24 1.43 -1.03
CA THR A 246 -17.42 2.14 -1.52
C THR A 246 -17.12 3.26 -2.49
N GLY A 247 -15.86 3.73 -2.51
CA GLY A 247 -15.45 4.78 -3.42
C GLY A 247 -14.00 4.69 -3.85
N VAL A 248 -13.78 4.96 -5.13
CA VAL A 248 -12.46 5.09 -5.73
C VAL A 248 -12.43 6.38 -6.55
N GLY A 249 -11.37 7.15 -6.38
CA GLY A 249 -11.09 8.33 -7.21
C GLY A 249 -9.67 8.31 -7.71
N GLU A 250 -9.49 8.56 -8.98
CA GLU A 250 -8.19 8.53 -9.66
C GLU A 250 -8.00 9.84 -10.45
N SER A 251 -6.78 10.37 -10.45
CA SER A 251 -6.46 11.60 -11.17
C SER A 251 -5.00 11.63 -11.61
N SER A 252 -4.66 12.64 -12.40
CA SER A 252 -3.28 12.99 -12.72
C SER A 252 -3.07 14.49 -12.49
N ASP A 253 -1.93 14.86 -11.88
CA ASP A 253 -1.53 16.26 -11.73
C ASP A 253 -1.17 16.93 -13.06
N ALA A 254 -0.61 16.16 -14.00
CA ALA A 254 -0.04 16.65 -15.26
C ALA A 254 0.87 17.87 -15.06
N TYR A 255 1.69 17.85 -14.00
CA TYR A 255 2.47 19.01 -13.56
C TYR A 255 4.00 18.77 -13.65
N HIS A 256 4.52 17.79 -12.90
CA HIS A 256 5.95 17.49 -12.85
C HIS A 256 6.20 16.01 -12.55
N MET A 257 7.37 15.47 -12.99
CA MET A 257 7.67 14.04 -12.85
C MET A 257 7.89 13.59 -11.39
N SER A 258 8.37 14.46 -10.50
CA SER A 258 8.73 14.11 -9.12
C SER A 258 8.16 15.04 -8.05
N SER A 259 7.34 16.03 -8.44
CA SER A 259 6.71 16.96 -7.52
C SER A 259 5.20 17.05 -7.76
N PRO A 260 4.37 17.05 -6.71
CA PRO A 260 2.94 17.25 -6.86
C PRO A 260 2.64 18.69 -7.31
N HIS A 261 1.43 18.90 -7.87
CA HIS A 261 0.95 20.25 -8.09
C HIS A 261 0.93 21.00 -6.75
N PRO A 262 1.52 22.22 -6.65
CA PRO A 262 1.66 22.93 -5.37
C PRO A 262 0.34 23.12 -4.60
N ASP A 263 -0.76 23.35 -5.30
CA ASP A 263 -2.09 23.50 -4.70
C ASP A 263 -2.81 22.14 -4.49
N GLY A 264 -2.15 21.01 -4.79
CA GLY A 264 -2.72 19.67 -4.64
C GLY A 264 -3.96 19.41 -5.50
N LEU A 265 -4.05 20.00 -6.71
CA LEU A 265 -5.25 19.90 -7.55
C LEU A 265 -5.60 18.47 -7.93
N GLY A 266 -4.63 17.64 -8.28
CA GLY A 266 -4.87 16.24 -8.56
C GLY A 266 -5.32 15.47 -7.32
N ALA A 267 -4.70 15.70 -6.18
CA ALA A 267 -5.11 15.12 -4.90
C ALA A 267 -6.56 15.50 -4.54
N GLN A 268 -6.93 16.78 -4.73
CA GLN A 268 -8.31 17.22 -4.56
C GLN A 268 -9.27 16.49 -5.49
N ALA A 269 -8.90 16.35 -6.77
CA ALA A 269 -9.73 15.66 -7.76
C ALA A 269 -9.94 14.18 -7.38
N ALA A 270 -8.88 13.47 -6.98
CA ALA A 270 -8.97 12.09 -6.53
C ALA A 270 -9.89 11.93 -5.32
N MET A 271 -9.73 12.76 -4.27
CA MET A 271 -10.59 12.71 -3.08
C MET A 271 -12.05 13.02 -3.42
N ARG A 272 -12.33 14.05 -4.23
CA ARG A 272 -13.70 14.39 -4.64
C ARG A 272 -14.36 13.28 -5.45
N GLN A 273 -13.61 12.64 -6.37
CA GLN A 273 -14.12 11.52 -7.15
C GLN A 273 -14.42 10.31 -6.26
N ALA A 274 -13.54 9.98 -5.30
CA ALA A 274 -13.77 8.89 -4.35
C ALA A 274 -15.03 9.12 -3.51
N LEU A 275 -15.20 10.33 -2.98
CA LEU A 275 -16.42 10.74 -2.24
C LEU A 275 -17.67 10.66 -3.11
N ALA A 276 -17.62 11.16 -4.34
CA ALA A 276 -18.74 11.11 -5.27
C ALA A 276 -19.10 9.67 -5.65
N ALA A 277 -18.10 8.81 -5.88
CA ALA A 277 -18.30 7.38 -6.17
C ALA A 277 -18.95 6.63 -5.00
N ALA A 278 -18.63 7.02 -3.75
CA ALA A 278 -19.24 6.51 -2.54
C ALA A 278 -20.63 7.14 -2.21
N GLY A 279 -21.05 8.19 -2.93
CA GLY A 279 -22.26 8.94 -2.58
C GLY A 279 -22.15 9.73 -1.28
N LEU A 280 -20.93 10.06 -0.86
CA LEU A 280 -20.67 10.73 0.42
C LEU A 280 -20.33 12.20 0.26
N LYS A 281 -20.65 12.95 1.32
CA LYS A 281 -20.17 14.33 1.50
C LYS A 281 -18.91 14.32 2.38
N PRO A 282 -17.99 15.30 2.24
CA PRO A 282 -16.75 15.33 2.99
C PRO A 282 -16.91 15.21 4.52
N HIS A 283 -17.93 15.82 5.10
CA HIS A 283 -18.17 15.82 6.55
C HIS A 283 -18.55 14.43 7.14
N GLN A 284 -18.78 13.44 6.28
CA GLN A 284 -19.10 12.06 6.68
C GLN A 284 -17.85 11.19 6.84
N ILE A 285 -16.68 11.67 6.40
CA ILE A 285 -15.41 10.96 6.66
C ILE A 285 -14.94 11.27 8.08
N GLU A 286 -14.57 10.24 8.81
CA GLU A 286 -14.22 10.29 10.23
C GLU A 286 -12.73 10.13 10.49
N TYR A 287 -11.98 9.62 9.52
CA TYR A 287 -10.53 9.51 9.55
C TYR A 287 -9.95 9.50 8.13
N ILE A 288 -8.80 10.13 7.96
CA ILE A 288 -8.02 10.10 6.73
C ILE A 288 -6.65 9.48 7.00
N ASN A 289 -6.35 8.37 6.33
CA ASN A 289 -4.97 7.89 6.21
C ASN A 289 -4.31 8.67 5.07
N LEU A 290 -3.41 9.57 5.45
CA LEU A 290 -2.73 10.49 4.53
C LEU A 290 -1.61 9.77 3.78
N HIS A 291 -1.36 10.19 2.55
CA HIS A 291 -0.16 9.76 1.84
C HIS A 291 1.10 10.12 2.64
N GLY A 292 1.22 11.34 3.10
CA GLY A 292 2.15 11.81 4.12
C GLY A 292 3.52 11.17 4.10
N THR A 293 4.40 11.61 3.21
CA THR A 293 5.71 10.99 2.98
C THR A 293 6.81 11.51 3.90
N GLY A 294 6.59 12.67 4.55
CA GLY A 294 7.63 13.38 5.28
C GLY A 294 8.47 14.31 4.39
N THR A 295 8.14 14.42 3.09
CA THR A 295 8.78 15.43 2.24
C THR A 295 8.06 16.78 2.34
N PRO A 296 8.78 17.91 2.33
CA PRO A 296 8.15 19.24 2.40
C PRO A 296 7.10 19.47 1.31
N SER A 297 7.39 19.06 0.07
CA SER A 297 6.53 19.31 -1.09
C SER A 297 5.22 18.50 -1.03
N ASN A 298 5.32 17.17 -0.78
CA ASN A 298 4.14 16.31 -0.74
C ASN A 298 3.21 16.72 0.41
N ASP A 299 3.76 16.81 1.62
CA ASP A 299 2.92 17.02 2.80
C ASP A 299 2.22 18.39 2.76
N SER A 300 2.90 19.42 2.23
CA SER A 300 2.28 20.73 2.05
C SER A 300 1.18 20.73 0.97
N ALA A 301 1.39 20.03 -0.16
CA ALA A 301 0.39 19.93 -1.22
C ALA A 301 -0.82 19.09 -0.78
N GLU A 302 -0.58 17.98 -0.09
CA GLU A 302 -1.65 17.14 0.46
C GLU A 302 -2.46 17.87 1.53
N ALA A 303 -1.81 18.62 2.43
CA ALA A 303 -2.51 19.44 3.42
C ALA A 303 -3.44 20.46 2.76
N ARG A 304 -2.97 21.17 1.72
CA ARG A 304 -3.81 22.10 0.95
C ARG A 304 -4.99 21.38 0.29
N ALA A 305 -4.74 20.19 -0.27
CA ALA A 305 -5.78 19.41 -0.90
C ALA A 305 -6.85 18.96 0.11
N VAL A 306 -6.45 18.45 1.26
CA VAL A 306 -7.36 18.04 2.34
C VAL A 306 -8.19 19.24 2.81
N ASN A 307 -7.55 20.36 3.12
CA ASN A 307 -8.27 21.58 3.56
C ASN A 307 -9.21 22.16 2.51
N ALA A 308 -8.93 21.98 1.22
CA ALA A 308 -9.80 22.40 0.13
C ALA A 308 -11.02 21.48 -0.10
N VAL A 309 -10.93 20.22 0.30
CA VAL A 309 -12.01 19.23 0.18
C VAL A 309 -12.85 19.16 1.46
N PHE A 310 -12.20 19.18 2.62
CA PHE A 310 -12.83 19.02 3.92
C PHE A 310 -12.93 20.38 4.64
N THR A 311 -14.13 20.90 4.76
CA THR A 311 -14.39 22.20 5.39
C THR A 311 -14.31 22.17 6.93
N ARG A 312 -14.20 20.96 7.51
CA ARG A 312 -13.97 20.74 8.94
C ARG A 312 -12.72 19.89 9.11
N PRO A 313 -11.93 20.13 10.16
CA PRO A 313 -10.81 19.26 10.45
C PRO A 313 -11.27 17.81 10.61
N VAL A 314 -10.61 16.90 9.91
CA VAL A 314 -10.84 15.45 10.02
C VAL A 314 -9.60 14.86 10.67
N PRO A 315 -9.74 14.03 11.72
CA PRO A 315 -8.62 13.31 12.29
C PRO A 315 -7.83 12.60 11.20
N SER A 316 -6.53 12.83 11.14
CA SER A 316 -5.72 12.31 10.05
C SER A 316 -4.30 11.97 10.52
N SER A 317 -3.69 10.96 9.91
CA SER A 317 -2.30 10.60 10.15
C SER A 317 -1.68 9.90 8.96
N SER A 318 -0.35 9.85 8.92
CA SER A 318 0.40 8.97 8.04
C SER A 318 1.11 7.90 8.86
N THR A 319 0.94 6.65 8.49
CA THR A 319 1.60 5.51 9.15
C THR A 319 3.01 5.25 8.65
N LYS A 320 3.50 6.05 7.69
CA LYS A 320 4.87 5.93 7.15
C LYS A 320 5.97 6.23 8.17
N GLY A 321 5.67 6.99 9.23
CA GLY A 321 6.58 7.12 10.37
C GLY A 321 6.85 5.79 11.09
N ALA A 322 5.95 4.83 11.00
CA ALA A 322 6.10 3.48 11.57
C ALA A 322 6.71 2.48 10.58
N THR A 323 6.20 2.44 9.35
CA THR A 323 6.50 1.42 8.33
C THR A 323 7.60 1.80 7.36
N GLY A 324 7.91 3.08 7.24
CA GLY A 324 8.58 3.66 6.07
C GLY A 324 7.60 3.80 4.90
N HIS A 325 8.05 4.44 3.85
CA HIS A 325 7.33 4.54 2.59
C HIS A 325 7.54 3.26 1.78
N THR A 326 6.52 2.42 1.69
CA THR A 326 6.58 1.10 1.05
C THR A 326 6.29 1.17 -0.45
N LEU A 327 6.56 2.31 -1.07
CA LEU A 327 6.52 2.56 -2.52
C LEU A 327 5.18 2.13 -3.15
N GLY A 328 5.22 1.27 -4.16
CA GLY A 328 4.02 0.79 -4.85
C GLY A 328 3.10 -0.09 -3.98
N ALA A 329 3.63 -0.69 -2.91
CA ALA A 329 2.83 -1.44 -1.94
C ALA A 329 2.07 -0.55 -0.94
N ALA A 330 2.40 0.75 -0.85
CA ALA A 330 1.89 1.66 0.18
C ALA A 330 0.36 1.70 0.24
N GLY A 331 -0.31 1.85 -0.92
CA GLY A 331 -1.75 1.98 -0.95
C GLY A 331 -2.50 0.75 -0.44
N ALA A 332 -2.00 -0.47 -0.69
CA ALA A 332 -2.59 -1.69 -0.18
C ALA A 332 -2.35 -1.85 1.33
N LEU A 333 -1.15 -1.55 1.81
CA LEU A 333 -0.85 -1.56 3.25
C LEU A 333 -1.76 -0.58 4.00
N GLU A 334 -1.90 0.63 3.48
CA GLU A 334 -2.73 1.68 4.06
C GLU A 334 -4.23 1.35 3.99
N ALA A 335 -4.68 0.66 2.93
CA ALA A 335 -6.03 0.12 2.84
C ALA A 335 -6.30 -0.93 3.95
N VAL A 336 -5.35 -1.82 4.22
CA VAL A 336 -5.45 -2.78 5.32
C VAL A 336 -5.45 -2.07 6.68
N ILE A 337 -4.63 -1.03 6.87
CA ILE A 337 -4.63 -0.22 8.10
C ILE A 337 -5.97 0.49 8.27
N CYS A 338 -6.57 1.03 7.21
CA CYS A 338 -7.92 1.60 7.23
C CYS A 338 -8.98 0.56 7.61
N ALA A 339 -8.87 -0.67 7.09
CA ALA A 339 -9.77 -1.75 7.47
C ALA A 339 -9.62 -2.15 8.95
N LEU A 340 -8.40 -2.16 9.47
CA LEU A 340 -8.14 -2.36 10.90
C LEU A 340 -8.71 -1.21 11.75
N ALA A 341 -8.55 0.04 11.31
CA ALA A 341 -9.13 1.21 11.98
C ALA A 341 -10.66 1.10 12.09
N LEU A 342 -11.34 0.76 11.00
CA LEU A 342 -12.79 0.52 10.97
C LEU A 342 -13.22 -0.61 11.89
N ARG A 343 -12.46 -1.71 11.95
CA ARG A 343 -12.78 -2.87 12.80
C ARG A 343 -12.58 -2.60 14.29
N THR A 344 -11.57 -1.81 14.63
CA THR A 344 -11.14 -1.67 16.04
C THR A 344 -11.46 -0.32 16.65
N GLY A 345 -11.79 0.68 15.84
CA GLY A 345 -11.95 2.07 16.29
C GLY A 345 -10.63 2.76 16.61
N LEU A 346 -9.49 2.15 16.25
CA LEU A 346 -8.16 2.76 16.43
C LEU A 346 -7.86 3.72 15.28
N LEU A 347 -7.64 4.98 15.59
CA LEU A 347 -7.05 5.96 14.68
C LEU A 347 -5.55 6.01 15.00
N PRO A 348 -4.68 5.45 14.15
CA PRO A 348 -3.27 5.32 14.50
C PRO A 348 -2.55 6.66 14.47
N ALA A 349 -1.58 6.83 15.37
CA ALA A 349 -0.70 7.98 15.41
C ALA A 349 0.21 8.06 14.17
N GLY A 350 0.51 9.28 13.74
CA GLY A 350 1.61 9.56 12.83
C GLY A 350 2.92 9.67 13.62
N LEU A 351 3.67 8.57 13.65
CA LEU A 351 4.87 8.48 14.47
C LEU A 351 5.98 9.41 14.01
N ASN A 352 6.89 9.72 14.94
CA ASN A 352 8.07 10.59 14.79
C ASN A 352 7.74 12.09 14.61
N THR A 353 6.50 12.47 14.37
CA THR A 353 6.06 13.87 14.31
C THR A 353 5.94 14.41 15.72
N ARG A 354 6.80 15.35 16.07
CA ARG A 354 6.82 15.98 17.40
C ARG A 354 6.10 17.33 17.42
N VAL A 355 6.29 18.10 16.35
CA VAL A 355 5.70 19.42 16.19
C VAL A 355 5.02 19.43 14.81
N PRO A 356 3.70 19.14 14.74
CA PRO A 356 2.96 19.27 13.49
C PRO A 356 3.16 20.66 12.87
N ASP A 357 3.41 20.71 11.58
CA ASP A 357 3.64 21.96 10.86
C ASP A 357 2.36 22.80 10.86
N PRO A 358 2.34 23.99 11.52
CA PRO A 358 1.16 24.83 11.60
C PRO A 358 0.69 25.31 10.22
N ALA A 359 1.58 25.37 9.20
CA ALA A 359 1.22 25.72 7.84
C ALA A 359 0.34 24.65 7.16
N CYS A 360 0.33 23.41 7.65
CA CYS A 360 -0.52 22.35 7.13
C CYS A 360 -1.96 22.44 7.64
N ALA A 361 -2.18 22.97 8.85
CA ALA A 361 -3.51 23.21 9.46
C ALA A 361 -4.43 21.97 9.46
N LEU A 362 -3.88 20.77 9.78
CA LEU A 362 -4.61 19.51 9.85
C LEU A 362 -4.88 19.12 11.31
N ASP A 363 -5.95 18.35 11.60
CA ASP A 363 -6.10 17.59 12.85
C ASP A 363 -5.20 16.34 12.75
N TYR A 364 -3.87 16.57 12.78
CA TYR A 364 -2.87 15.53 12.64
C TYR A 364 -2.64 14.82 13.96
N LEU A 365 -2.81 13.51 13.98
CA LEU A 365 -2.72 12.68 15.18
C LEU A 365 -1.25 12.36 15.50
N THR A 366 -0.72 12.92 16.57
CA THR A 366 0.62 12.59 17.11
C THR A 366 0.58 11.49 18.18
N ALA A 367 -0.60 11.09 18.61
CA ALA A 367 -0.88 9.97 19.49
C ALA A 367 -2.12 9.23 19.01
N ASN A 368 -2.22 7.95 19.37
CA ASN A 368 -3.39 7.14 19.04
C ASN A 368 -4.67 7.77 19.62
N ARG A 369 -5.72 7.74 18.79
CA ARG A 369 -7.08 8.11 19.23
C ARG A 369 -8.00 6.91 19.06
N HIS A 370 -9.01 6.78 19.88
CA HIS A 370 -10.05 5.78 19.76
C HIS A 370 -11.40 6.43 19.52
N ALA A 371 -12.06 6.04 18.46
CA ALA A 371 -13.42 6.45 18.14
C ALA A 371 -14.13 5.34 17.35
N PRO A 372 -15.46 5.26 17.46
CA PRO A 372 -16.23 4.39 16.58
C PRO A 372 -16.19 4.96 15.15
N LEU A 373 -15.63 4.20 14.22
CA LEU A 373 -15.49 4.59 12.82
C LEU A 373 -16.48 3.83 11.93
N GLN A 374 -17.10 4.53 11.00
CA GLN A 374 -17.93 3.97 9.93
C GLN A 374 -17.35 4.24 8.55
N ARG A 375 -16.64 5.36 8.37
CA ARG A 375 -16.14 5.82 7.06
C ARG A 375 -14.75 6.40 7.17
N VAL A 376 -13.85 5.86 6.38
CA VAL A 376 -12.47 6.32 6.33
C VAL A 376 -12.03 6.53 4.88
N LEU A 377 -11.07 7.42 4.68
CA LEU A 377 -10.47 7.68 3.38
C LEU A 377 -8.97 7.40 3.44
N SER A 378 -8.42 6.77 2.39
CA SER A 378 -7.00 6.54 2.23
C SER A 378 -6.49 7.23 0.98
N ASN A 379 -5.39 7.97 1.09
CA ASN A 379 -4.74 8.69 0.00
C ASN A 379 -3.43 8.03 -0.44
N SER A 380 -3.22 7.95 -1.74
CA SER A 380 -1.96 7.50 -2.34
C SER A 380 -1.62 8.39 -3.53
N PHE A 381 -0.55 9.20 -3.39
CA PHE A 381 -0.14 10.17 -4.40
C PHE A 381 1.26 9.81 -4.91
N GLY A 382 1.34 9.48 -6.20
CA GLY A 382 2.56 8.94 -6.79
C GLY A 382 3.34 9.96 -7.61
N PHE A 383 4.64 9.75 -7.72
CA PHE A 383 5.47 10.43 -8.71
C PHE A 383 4.86 10.29 -10.11
N GLY A 384 5.11 11.27 -10.98
CA GLY A 384 4.39 11.41 -12.25
C GLY A 384 3.01 12.05 -12.09
N GLY A 385 2.61 12.40 -10.85
CA GLY A 385 1.32 13.01 -10.54
C GLY A 385 0.15 12.02 -10.56
N SER A 386 0.43 10.73 -10.44
CA SER A 386 -0.60 9.68 -10.46
C SER A 386 -1.21 9.50 -9.07
N ASN A 387 -2.45 9.95 -8.89
CA ASN A 387 -3.14 9.99 -7.61
C ASN A 387 -4.26 8.96 -7.53
N CYS A 388 -4.50 8.45 -6.31
CA CYS A 388 -5.64 7.59 -5.99
C CYS A 388 -6.12 7.87 -4.56
N SER A 389 -7.44 7.94 -4.37
CA SER A 389 -8.08 7.97 -3.06
C SER A 389 -9.11 6.86 -2.98
N LEU A 390 -9.15 6.16 -1.85
CA LEU A 390 -10.07 5.05 -1.58
C LEU A 390 -10.96 5.41 -0.39
N VAL A 391 -12.24 5.10 -0.49
CA VAL A 391 -13.20 5.20 0.62
C VAL A 391 -13.60 3.82 1.06
N PHE A 392 -13.45 3.57 2.36
CA PHE A 392 -13.89 2.34 3.01
C PHE A 392 -14.98 2.63 4.02
N GLU A 393 -15.98 1.76 4.06
CA GLU A 393 -17.08 1.83 5.02
C GLU A 393 -17.25 0.52 5.78
N ARG A 394 -17.72 0.63 7.00
CA ARG A 394 -18.19 -0.49 7.81
C ARG A 394 -19.52 -0.12 8.46
N THR A 395 -20.59 -0.79 8.08
CA THR A 395 -21.84 -0.69 8.81
C THR A 395 -21.65 -1.36 10.17
N ARG A 396 -22.08 -0.72 11.24
CA ARG A 396 -22.23 -1.41 12.51
C ARG A 396 -23.50 -2.25 12.38
N GLY A 397 -23.40 -3.54 12.68
CA GLY A 397 -24.59 -4.27 13.05
C GLY A 397 -25.20 -3.52 14.24
N ASP A 398 -26.49 -3.24 14.16
CA ASP A 398 -27.21 -2.75 15.32
C ASP A 398 -26.86 -3.69 16.47
N ALA A 399 -26.27 -3.14 17.54
CA ALA A 399 -26.05 -3.90 18.75
C ALA A 399 -27.46 -4.24 19.26
N ALA A 400 -27.86 -5.51 19.06
CA ALA A 400 -29.10 -6.04 19.59
C ALA A 400 -29.05 -6.08 21.12
#